data_987f34d3e99d3129a2b09045decf55c1
#
_entry.id   987f34d3e99d3129a2b09045decf55c1
#
_cell.length_a   1.000
_cell.length_b   1.000
_cell.length_c   1.000
_cell.angle_alpha   90.00
_cell.angle_beta   90.00
_cell.angle_gamma   90.00
#
_symmetry.space_group_name_H-M   'P 1'
#
loop_
_entity.id
_entity.type
_entity.pdbx_description
1 polymer ?
#
loop_
_entity_poly.entity_id
_entity_poly.type
_entity_poly.pdbx_seq_one_letter_code
_entity_poly.pdbx_strand_id
1 'polypeptide(L)'
;MTRTDLFPGAVVLADVKNPRESISTLGKVRPAVLVRRHGSHGWILIGLTSQPCYKTTLQPRVPVWASRRNGLRTNGYLWGSKPTRVPEADVLQRIGIVDEHLAEVISANCAVGELDAVILRTTARRALSAVA
;
A
#
# COMPACT_ATOMS: atom_id res chain seq x y z
N MET A 1 3.66 -15.84 15.80
CA MET A 1 4.54 -14.72 16.19
C MET A 1 4.18 -13.48 15.39
N THR A 2 3.98 -12.34 16.06
CA THR A 2 3.61 -11.09 15.40
C THR A 2 4.88 -10.43 14.83
N ARG A 3 4.84 -10.07 13.55
CA ARG A 3 5.96 -9.39 12.90
C ARG A 3 6.01 -7.92 13.34
N THR A 4 7.10 -7.52 13.98
CA THR A 4 7.28 -6.15 14.50
C THR A 4 7.68 -5.16 13.41
N ASP A 5 8.10 -5.65 12.24
CA ASP A 5 8.45 -4.80 11.10
C ASP A 5 7.23 -4.35 10.29
N LEU A 6 6.04 -4.87 10.60
CA LEU A 6 4.78 -4.49 9.96
C LEU A 6 4.00 -3.55 10.87
N PHE A 7 3.65 -2.40 10.33
CA PHE A 7 2.90 -1.36 11.03
C PHE A 7 2.13 -0.50 10.02
N PRO A 8 1.11 0.24 10.44
CA PRO A 8 0.42 1.16 9.53
C PRO A 8 1.39 2.18 8.92
N GLY A 9 1.41 2.24 7.60
CA GLY A 9 2.35 3.06 6.85
C GLY A 9 3.57 2.32 6.33
N ALA A 10 3.78 1.06 6.70
CA ALA A 10 4.83 0.25 6.09
C ALA A 10 4.53 0.04 4.61
N VAL A 11 5.53 0.20 3.75
CA VAL A 11 5.46 -0.15 2.34
C VAL A 11 6.05 -1.55 2.20
N VAL A 12 5.28 -2.44 1.62
CA VAL A 12 5.60 -3.88 1.59
C VAL A 12 5.49 -4.44 0.18
N LEU A 13 6.09 -5.61 -0.02
CA LEU A 13 5.74 -6.50 -1.12
C LEU A 13 4.73 -7.50 -0.59
N ALA A 14 3.60 -7.63 -1.26
CA ALA A 14 2.54 -8.53 -0.84
C ALA A 14 1.96 -9.26 -2.05
N ASP A 15 1.48 -10.47 -1.79
CA ASP A 15 0.72 -11.24 -2.75
C ASP A 15 -0.73 -10.75 -2.72
N VAL A 16 -1.07 -9.86 -3.62
CA VAL A 16 -2.40 -9.25 -3.69
C VAL A 16 -3.18 -9.88 -4.82
N LYS A 17 -4.23 -10.61 -4.45
CA LYS A 17 -5.12 -11.24 -5.41
C LYS A 17 -6.21 -10.28 -5.84
N ASN A 18 -6.43 -10.16 -7.14
CA ASN A 18 -7.56 -9.41 -7.66
C ASN A 18 -8.79 -10.31 -7.63
N PRO A 19 -9.82 -9.99 -6.84
CA PRO A 19 -11.02 -10.83 -6.77
C PRO A 19 -11.77 -10.96 -8.10
N ARG A 20 -11.48 -10.10 -9.07
CA ARG A 20 -12.08 -10.18 -10.43
C ARG A 20 -11.29 -11.06 -11.38
N GLU A 21 -10.07 -11.43 -11.03
CA GLU A 21 -9.24 -12.35 -11.81
C GLU A 21 -9.43 -13.77 -11.27
N SER A 22 -10.61 -14.30 -11.48
CA SER A 22 -11.01 -15.60 -10.93
C SER A 22 -10.26 -16.80 -11.50
N ILE A 23 -9.47 -16.63 -12.55
CA ILE A 23 -8.80 -17.71 -13.26
C ILE A 23 -7.35 -17.88 -12.79
N SER A 24 -6.76 -16.89 -12.18
CA SER A 24 -5.41 -17.00 -11.67
C SER A 24 -5.45 -17.32 -10.18
N THR A 25 -5.13 -18.56 -9.83
CA THR A 25 -4.94 -19.00 -8.45
C THR A 25 -3.63 -18.48 -7.88
N LEU A 26 -2.76 -17.93 -8.75
CA LEU A 26 -1.51 -17.32 -8.35
C LEU A 26 -1.71 -15.82 -8.26
N GLY A 27 -1.68 -15.30 -7.04
CA GLY A 27 -1.64 -13.88 -6.81
C GLY A 27 -0.36 -13.30 -7.41
N LYS A 28 -0.37 -12.01 -7.66
CA LYS A 28 0.78 -11.29 -8.17
C LYS A 28 1.41 -10.51 -7.04
N VAL A 29 2.71 -10.70 -6.83
CA VAL A 29 3.47 -9.91 -5.86
C VAL A 29 3.56 -8.48 -6.38
N ARG A 30 3.13 -7.53 -5.56
CA ARG A 30 3.17 -6.11 -5.89
C ARG A 30 3.43 -5.27 -4.65
N PRO A 31 3.95 -4.05 -4.82
CA PRO A 31 4.07 -3.13 -3.70
C PRO A 31 2.69 -2.74 -3.16
N ALA A 32 2.64 -2.51 -1.87
CA ALA A 32 1.41 -2.09 -1.21
C ALA A 32 1.75 -1.28 0.05
N VAL A 33 0.80 -0.47 0.51
CA VAL A 33 0.93 0.28 1.75
C VAL A 33 -0.03 -0.31 2.77
N LEU A 34 0.48 -0.71 3.92
CA LEU A 34 -0.34 -1.19 5.01
C LEU A 34 -1.07 -0.02 5.66
N VAL A 35 -2.39 -0.12 5.76
CA VAL A 35 -3.24 0.94 6.33
C VAL A 35 -3.55 0.65 7.80
N ARG A 36 -4.00 -0.56 8.11
CA ARG A 36 -4.29 -0.98 9.49
C ARG A 36 -4.40 -2.50 9.58
N ARG A 37 -4.27 -3.00 10.80
CA ARG A 37 -4.53 -4.42 11.05
C ARG A 37 -6.01 -4.74 10.89
N HIS A 38 -6.25 -5.95 10.44
CA HIS A 38 -7.58 -6.53 10.39
C HIS A 38 -7.58 -7.84 11.17
N GLY A 39 -8.09 -7.81 12.40
CA GLY A 39 -7.98 -8.95 13.29
C GLY A 39 -6.54 -9.24 13.71
N SER A 40 -6.28 -10.44 14.19
CA SER A 40 -4.95 -10.85 14.68
C SER A 40 -4.00 -11.31 13.56
N HIS A 41 -4.53 -11.67 12.38
CA HIS A 41 -3.75 -12.32 11.33
C HIS A 41 -3.92 -11.68 9.95
N GLY A 42 -4.49 -10.49 9.88
CA GLY A 42 -4.74 -9.84 8.60
C GLY A 42 -4.32 -8.38 8.57
N TRP A 43 -4.29 -7.84 7.35
CA TRP A 43 -3.99 -6.45 7.09
C TRP A 43 -4.96 -5.88 6.07
N ILE A 44 -5.29 -4.61 6.22
CA ILE A 44 -5.93 -3.80 5.19
C ILE A 44 -4.82 -3.01 4.51
N LEU A 45 -4.74 -3.09 3.20
CA LEU A 45 -3.69 -2.41 2.43
C LEU A 45 -4.24 -1.73 1.18
N ILE A 46 -3.44 -0.83 0.63
CA ILE A 46 -3.66 -0.20 -0.68
C ILE A 46 -2.57 -0.73 -1.61
N GLY A 47 -2.98 -1.41 -2.68
CA GLY A 47 -2.07 -1.94 -3.68
C GLY A 47 -1.54 -0.85 -4.62
N LEU A 48 -0.31 -1.05 -5.10
CA LEU A 48 0.32 -0.21 -6.11
C LEU A 48 0.58 -1.03 -7.36
N THR A 49 0.68 -0.38 -8.51
CA THR A 49 0.86 -1.06 -9.79
C THR A 49 1.73 -0.23 -10.73
N SER A 50 2.36 -0.88 -11.69
CA SER A 50 3.06 -0.20 -12.79
C SER A 50 2.14 0.16 -13.96
N GLN A 51 0.89 -0.31 -13.95
CA GLN A 51 -0.05 -0.08 -15.05
C GLN A 51 -0.71 1.30 -14.92
N PRO A 52 -0.54 2.18 -15.91
CA PRO A 52 -1.02 3.58 -15.81
C PRO A 52 -2.53 3.73 -15.94
N CYS A 53 -3.21 2.76 -16.54
CA CYS A 53 -4.65 2.81 -16.79
C CYS A 53 -5.34 1.51 -16.39
N TYR A 54 -6.63 1.61 -16.09
CA TYR A 54 -7.47 0.43 -15.95
C TYR A 54 -7.68 -0.22 -17.31
N LYS A 55 -7.53 -1.55 -17.37
CA LYS A 55 -7.64 -2.29 -18.64
C LYS A 55 -9.02 -2.18 -19.31
N THR A 56 -10.07 -2.12 -18.51
CA THR A 56 -11.45 -2.16 -19.00
C THR A 56 -12.01 -0.79 -19.37
N THR A 57 -11.61 0.25 -18.65
CA THR A 57 -12.17 1.60 -18.82
C THR A 57 -11.19 2.60 -19.41
N LEU A 58 -9.92 2.25 -19.46
CA LEU A 58 -8.81 3.14 -19.86
C LEU A 58 -8.72 4.42 -19.02
N GLN A 59 -9.40 4.47 -17.88
CA GLN A 59 -9.28 5.58 -16.97
C GLN A 59 -7.87 5.62 -16.36
N PRO A 60 -7.25 6.80 -16.30
CA PRO A 60 -5.92 6.92 -15.71
C PRO A 60 -5.97 6.65 -14.20
N ARG A 61 -4.95 5.96 -13.71
CA ARG A 61 -4.74 5.77 -12.29
C ARG A 61 -3.98 6.95 -11.70
N VAL A 62 -4.08 7.11 -10.38
CA VAL A 62 -3.38 8.18 -9.67
C VAL A 62 -1.89 7.83 -9.57
N PRO A 63 -0.98 8.72 -10.01
CA PRO A 63 0.45 8.45 -9.96
C PRO A 63 1.02 8.49 -8.55
N VAL A 64 2.06 7.69 -8.33
CA VAL A 64 2.81 7.59 -7.09
C VAL A 64 4.30 7.68 -7.42
N TRP A 65 5.03 8.52 -6.68
CA TRP A 65 6.45 8.75 -6.94
C TRP A 65 7.31 7.85 -6.06
N ALA A 66 8.29 7.19 -6.68
CA ALA A 66 9.29 6.41 -5.96
C ALA A 66 10.20 7.35 -5.16
N SER A 67 10.56 6.92 -3.96
CA SER A 67 11.53 7.62 -3.13
C SER A 67 12.37 6.60 -2.37
N ARG A 68 13.50 7.05 -1.85
CA ARG A 68 14.35 6.23 -1.01
C ARG A 68 13.59 5.70 0.21
N ARG A 69 12.75 6.54 0.80
CA ARG A 69 11.98 6.21 2.00
C ARG A 69 10.91 5.16 1.72
N ASN A 70 10.13 5.33 0.66
CA ASN A 70 9.06 4.38 0.37
C ASN A 70 9.56 3.08 -0.26
N GLY A 71 10.80 3.04 -0.70
CA GLY A 71 11.43 1.81 -1.20
C GLY A 71 10.93 1.33 -2.55
N LEU A 72 10.11 2.10 -3.23
CA LEU A 72 9.66 1.75 -4.58
C LEU A 72 10.84 1.90 -5.55
N ARG A 73 10.99 0.93 -6.44
CA ARG A 73 12.07 0.96 -7.44
C ARG A 73 11.79 1.95 -8.57
N THR A 74 10.54 2.09 -8.93
CA THR A 74 10.09 2.98 -10.01
C THR A 74 8.82 3.69 -9.59
N ASN A 75 8.55 4.81 -10.24
CA ASN A 75 7.26 5.47 -10.11
C ASN A 75 6.17 4.50 -10.57
N GLY A 76 5.02 4.59 -9.94
CA GLY A 76 3.89 3.73 -10.23
C GLY A 76 2.58 4.46 -10.05
N TYR A 77 1.54 3.71 -9.75
CA TYR A 77 0.18 4.22 -9.63
C TYR A 77 -0.56 3.50 -8.51
N LEU A 78 -1.57 4.14 -7.95
CA LEU A 78 -2.50 3.43 -7.09
C LEU A 78 -3.22 2.36 -7.91
N TRP A 79 -3.26 1.12 -7.39
CA TRP A 79 -3.95 0.02 -8.08
C TRP A 79 -5.45 0.25 -8.13
N GLY A 80 -6.04 0.80 -7.07
CA GLY A 80 -7.44 1.17 -6.99
C GLY A 80 -7.68 2.10 -5.80
N SER A 81 -8.91 2.56 -5.68
CA SER A 81 -9.31 3.46 -4.58
C SER A 81 -9.78 2.70 -3.34
N LYS A 82 -10.01 1.39 -3.43
CA LYS A 82 -10.53 0.59 -2.33
C LYS A 82 -9.43 -0.18 -1.62
N PRO A 83 -9.39 -0.14 -0.28
CA PRO A 83 -8.50 -0.99 0.48
C PRO A 83 -8.83 -2.46 0.26
N THR A 84 -7.80 -3.29 0.30
CA THR A 84 -7.90 -4.74 0.12
C THR A 84 -7.45 -5.44 1.40
N ARG A 85 -8.18 -6.46 1.81
CA ARG A 85 -7.81 -7.28 2.96
C ARG A 85 -6.94 -8.45 2.53
N VAL A 86 -5.83 -8.65 3.22
CA VAL A 86 -4.92 -9.79 2.96
C VAL A 86 -4.52 -10.45 4.28
N PRO A 87 -4.29 -11.78 4.27
CA PRO A 87 -3.67 -12.45 5.41
C PRO A 87 -2.24 -11.95 5.62
N GLU A 88 -1.77 -11.90 6.86
CA GLU A 88 -0.40 -11.50 7.16
C GLU A 88 0.62 -12.40 6.45
N ALA A 89 0.30 -13.68 6.26
CA ALA A 89 1.16 -14.61 5.54
C ALA A 89 1.44 -14.19 4.09
N ASP A 90 0.55 -13.42 3.48
CA ASP A 90 0.72 -12.92 2.11
C ASP A 90 1.52 -11.62 2.06
N VAL A 91 1.87 -11.04 3.20
CA VAL A 91 2.79 -9.89 3.30
C VAL A 91 4.21 -10.45 3.39
N LEU A 92 4.98 -10.28 2.32
CA LEU A 92 6.26 -10.98 2.17
C LEU A 92 7.41 -10.23 2.81
N GLN A 93 7.50 -8.92 2.56
CA GLN A 93 8.67 -8.15 2.96
C GLN A 93 8.31 -6.67 3.05
N ARG A 94 8.83 -6.00 4.08
CA ARG A 94 8.79 -4.53 4.10
C ARG A 94 9.93 -3.99 3.25
N ILE A 95 9.62 -3.05 2.36
CA ILE A 95 10.60 -2.41 1.48
C ILE A 95 10.83 -0.94 1.81
N GLY A 96 9.96 -0.34 2.60
CA GLY A 96 10.08 1.06 2.98
C GLY A 96 9.00 1.50 3.95
N ILE A 97 8.88 2.81 4.07
CA ILE A 97 7.89 3.47 4.92
C ILE A 97 7.24 4.58 4.11
N VAL A 98 5.96 4.78 4.30
CA VAL A 98 5.21 5.83 3.60
C VAL A 98 5.88 7.19 3.82
N ASP A 99 6.05 7.95 2.73
CA ASP A 99 6.48 9.34 2.79
C ASP A 99 5.26 10.28 2.75
N GLU A 100 5.48 11.58 2.90
CA GLU A 100 4.38 12.55 2.93
C GLU A 100 3.57 12.55 1.66
N HIS A 101 4.22 12.47 0.50
CA HIS A 101 3.52 12.42 -0.79
C HIS A 101 2.59 11.19 -0.87
N LEU A 102 3.10 10.01 -0.55
CA LEU A 102 2.33 8.78 -0.64
C LEU A 102 1.17 8.78 0.36
N ALA A 103 1.39 9.28 1.58
CA ALA A 103 0.32 9.43 2.57
C ALA A 103 -0.78 10.36 2.08
N GLU A 104 -0.43 11.48 1.45
CA GLU A 104 -1.40 12.43 0.89
C GLU A 104 -2.17 11.84 -0.29
N VAL A 105 -1.48 11.14 -1.19
CA VAL A 105 -2.11 10.50 -2.35
C VAL A 105 -3.15 9.47 -1.89
N ILE A 106 -2.80 8.65 -0.92
CA ILE A 106 -3.74 7.65 -0.38
C ILE A 106 -4.92 8.33 0.32
N SER A 107 -4.65 9.32 1.16
CA SER A 107 -5.69 10.02 1.91
C SER A 107 -6.68 10.75 1.00
N ALA A 108 -6.20 11.32 -0.11
CA ALA A 108 -7.03 12.08 -1.04
C ALA A 108 -7.81 11.20 -2.02
N ASN A 109 -7.33 10.00 -2.33
CA ASN A 109 -7.85 9.21 -3.45
C ASN A 109 -8.41 7.85 -3.06
N CYS A 110 -8.17 7.38 -1.85
CA CYS A 110 -8.59 6.05 -1.42
C CYS A 110 -9.66 6.13 -0.34
N ALA A 111 -10.49 5.09 -0.28
CA ALA A 111 -11.56 4.98 0.71
C ALA A 111 -10.98 4.52 2.06
N VAL A 112 -10.12 5.35 2.65
CA VAL A 112 -9.58 5.12 3.99
C VAL A 112 -10.28 6.02 5.00
N GLY A 113 -10.47 5.53 6.22
CA GLY A 113 -11.08 6.30 7.29
C GLY A 113 -10.21 7.49 7.68
N GLU A 114 -10.84 8.48 8.30
CA GLU A 114 -10.16 9.70 8.75
C GLU A 114 -9.03 9.38 9.74
N LEU A 115 -9.27 8.45 10.66
CA LEU A 115 -8.25 8.02 11.62
C LEU A 115 -7.07 7.34 10.92
N ASP A 116 -7.35 6.48 9.94
CA ASP A 116 -6.30 5.81 9.16
C ASP A 116 -5.46 6.82 8.41
N ALA A 117 -6.08 7.85 7.81
CA ALA A 117 -5.37 8.92 7.13
C ALA A 117 -4.44 9.69 8.07
N VAL A 118 -4.91 10.00 9.28
CA VAL A 118 -4.08 10.66 10.30
C VAL A 118 -2.89 9.80 10.68
N ILE A 119 -3.09 8.50 10.86
CA ILE A 119 -2.03 7.56 11.21
C ILE A 119 -0.97 7.49 10.12
N LEU A 120 -1.38 7.42 8.85
CA LEU A 120 -0.44 7.40 7.72
C LEU A 120 0.40 8.67 7.65
N ARG A 121 -0.22 9.83 7.82
CA ARG A 121 0.49 11.11 7.84
C ARG A 121 1.45 11.21 9.02
N THR A 122 1.04 10.73 10.17
CA THR A 122 1.89 10.71 11.37
C THR A 122 3.11 9.81 11.17
N THR A 123 2.91 8.64 10.61
CA THR A 123 4.00 7.70 10.28
C THR A 123 4.98 8.35 9.30
N ALA A 124 4.49 9.02 8.28
CA ALA A 124 5.33 9.72 7.30
C ALA A 124 6.20 10.79 7.95
N ARG A 125 5.63 11.57 8.86
CA ARG A 125 6.36 12.63 9.57
C ARG A 125 7.40 12.07 10.54
N ARG A 126 7.09 11.00 11.27
CA ARG A 126 8.03 10.35 12.19
C ARG A 126 9.24 9.79 11.45
N ALA A 127 9.01 9.16 10.31
CA ALA A 127 10.09 8.65 9.48
C ALA A 127 11.03 9.79 9.03
N LEU A 128 10.50 10.97 8.75
CA LEU A 128 11.29 12.14 8.40
C LEU A 128 12.14 12.61 9.59
N SER A 129 11.55 12.68 10.78
CA SER A 129 12.25 13.09 12.00
C SER A 129 13.36 12.13 12.40
N ALA A 130 13.14 10.83 12.18
CA ALA A 130 14.13 9.80 12.55
C ALA A 130 15.37 9.84 11.64
N VAL A 131 15.26 10.41 10.45
CA VAL A 131 16.36 10.51 9.48
C VAL A 131 17.13 11.83 9.66
N ALA A 132 16.49 12.80 10.28
CA ALA A 132 17.14 14.06 10.62
C ALA A 132 17.95 13.89 11.89
#